data_8f0f88ecc559baef49362377ff640a01
#
_entry.id   8f0f88ecc559baef49362377ff640a01
#
_cell.length_a   1.000
_cell.length_b   1.000
_cell.length_c   1.000
_cell.angle_alpha   90.00
_cell.angle_beta   90.00
_cell.angle_gamma   90.00
#
_symmetry.space_group_name_H-M   'P 1'
#
loop_
_entity.id
_entity.type
_entity.pdbx_description
1 polymer ?
#
loop_
_entity_poly.entity_id
_entity_poly.type
_entity_poly.pdbx_seq_one_letter_code
_entity_poly.pdbx_strand_id
1 'polypeptide(L)'
;EKTQHKPFLPDIGRISDKVTKRYLVYVVLFLLFLFPAIYGNNHTAVYYNLDETLPKDLPSIIANEKLKEDYDMNTTHMILVDSSVSSTDVNKMIKEMDKVDGVKWALGLDSLVGPSVPSDMIPESVSSMLKNDKYQLLLVNSEYKVASDEVNAQIKALNKILHKYDKTGMLIGE
;
A
#
# COMPACT_ATOMS: atom_id res chain seq x y z
N GLU A 1 4.22 -13.10 -67.74
CA GLU A 1 3.19 -12.22 -67.12
C GLU A 1 3.69 -11.75 -65.77
N LYS A 2 4.19 -10.47 -65.68
CA LYS A 2 4.65 -9.88 -64.42
C LYS A 2 3.44 -9.37 -63.69
N THR A 3 2.97 -10.08 -62.68
CA THR A 3 1.96 -9.60 -61.74
C THR A 3 2.53 -8.44 -60.92
N GLN A 4 2.12 -7.22 -61.25
CA GLN A 4 2.41 -6.04 -60.42
C GLN A 4 1.63 -6.14 -59.11
N HIS A 5 2.32 -6.48 -58.05
CA HIS A 5 1.75 -6.38 -56.71
C HIS A 5 1.54 -4.92 -56.35
N LYS A 6 0.31 -4.51 -56.20
CA LYS A 6 -0.01 -3.19 -55.59
C LYS A 6 0.51 -3.18 -54.16
N PRO A 7 1.31 -2.18 -53.76
CA PRO A 7 1.77 -2.09 -52.38
C PRO A 7 0.57 -1.96 -51.46
N PHE A 8 0.56 -2.75 -50.40
CA PHE A 8 -0.50 -2.77 -49.39
C PHE A 8 -0.57 -1.46 -48.59
N LEU A 9 0.57 -0.74 -48.50
CA LEU A 9 0.68 0.53 -47.81
C LEU A 9 0.49 1.67 -48.80
N PRO A 10 -0.29 2.72 -48.46
CA PRO A 10 -0.38 3.95 -49.28
C PRO A 10 1.00 4.60 -49.37
N ASP A 11 1.27 5.27 -50.50
CA ASP A 11 2.49 6.03 -50.71
C ASP A 11 2.58 7.19 -49.70
N ILE A 12 3.41 6.99 -48.66
CA ILE A 12 3.67 8.00 -47.62
C ILE A 12 4.87 8.91 -47.96
N GLY A 13 5.47 8.79 -49.14
CA GLY A 13 6.65 9.54 -49.53
C GLY A 13 6.50 11.03 -49.32
N ARG A 14 5.37 11.63 -49.72
CA ARG A 14 5.09 13.07 -49.53
C ARG A 14 5.03 13.49 -48.05
N ILE A 15 4.58 12.60 -47.17
CA ILE A 15 4.53 12.85 -45.73
C ILE A 15 5.94 12.76 -45.16
N SER A 16 6.68 11.70 -45.54
CA SER A 16 8.07 11.52 -45.19
C SER A 16 8.95 12.70 -45.56
N ASP A 17 8.84 13.20 -46.77
CA ASP A 17 9.60 14.39 -47.23
C ASP A 17 9.30 15.65 -46.43
N LYS A 18 8.04 15.88 -46.09
CA LYS A 18 7.64 17.02 -45.23
C LYS A 18 8.21 16.91 -43.83
N VAL A 19 8.14 15.70 -43.25
CA VAL A 19 8.68 15.42 -41.91
C VAL A 19 10.20 15.59 -41.91
N THR A 20 10.88 15.01 -42.88
CA THR A 20 12.33 15.07 -42.98
C THR A 20 12.84 16.53 -43.22
N LYS A 21 12.14 17.33 -44.03
CA LYS A 21 12.50 18.75 -44.23
C LYS A 21 12.32 19.59 -42.96
N ARG A 22 11.45 19.21 -42.07
CA ARG A 22 11.13 19.99 -40.84
C ARG A 22 11.42 19.19 -39.56
N TYR A 23 12.39 18.25 -39.62
CA TYR A 23 12.66 17.34 -38.51
C TYR A 23 12.91 18.08 -37.19
N LEU A 24 13.62 19.22 -37.22
CA LEU A 24 13.88 20.03 -36.03
C LEU A 24 12.60 20.47 -35.32
N VAL A 25 11.58 20.86 -36.08
CA VAL A 25 10.28 21.29 -35.52
C VAL A 25 9.63 20.11 -34.79
N TYR A 26 9.65 18.94 -35.43
CA TYR A 26 9.07 17.74 -34.81
C TYR A 26 9.86 17.26 -33.58
N VAL A 27 11.20 17.38 -33.61
CA VAL A 27 12.06 17.07 -32.44
C VAL A 27 11.73 17.99 -31.26
N VAL A 28 11.65 19.32 -31.52
CA VAL A 28 11.30 20.31 -30.50
C VAL A 28 9.92 20.02 -29.93
N LEU A 29 8.95 19.74 -30.81
CA LEU A 29 7.57 19.44 -30.42
C LEU A 29 7.51 18.14 -29.59
N PHE A 30 8.25 17.11 -29.99
CA PHE A 30 8.38 15.88 -29.23
C PHE A 30 8.97 16.11 -27.83
N LEU A 31 10.07 16.86 -27.73
CA LEU A 31 10.68 17.21 -26.46
C LEU A 31 9.73 18.01 -25.57
N LEU A 32 8.97 18.93 -26.15
CA LEU A 32 7.98 19.75 -25.43
C LEU A 32 6.88 18.88 -24.80
N PHE A 33 6.43 17.83 -25.48
CA PHE A 33 5.45 16.89 -24.95
C PHE A 33 6.06 15.82 -24.04
N LEU A 34 7.35 15.50 -24.21
CA LEU A 34 8.04 14.48 -23.42
C LEU A 34 8.11 14.87 -21.94
N PHE A 35 8.42 16.14 -21.63
CA PHE A 35 8.51 16.60 -20.25
C PHE A 35 7.20 16.44 -19.46
N PRO A 36 6.05 16.94 -19.93
CA PRO A 36 4.78 16.72 -19.23
C PRO A 36 4.38 15.24 -19.19
N ALA A 37 4.73 14.44 -20.20
CA ALA A 37 4.45 13.01 -20.21
C ALA A 37 5.25 12.27 -19.11
N ILE A 38 6.54 12.57 -18.97
CA ILE A 38 7.39 12.01 -17.88
C ILE A 38 6.86 12.48 -16.52
N TYR A 39 6.53 13.78 -16.41
CA TYR A 39 5.96 14.30 -15.16
C TYR A 39 4.66 13.60 -14.79
N GLY A 40 3.73 13.45 -15.74
CA GLY A 40 2.47 12.73 -15.53
C GLY A 40 2.68 11.27 -15.15
N ASN A 41 3.56 10.56 -15.85
CA ASN A 41 3.88 9.17 -15.53
C ASN A 41 4.44 8.99 -14.12
N ASN A 42 5.33 9.88 -13.67
CA ASN A 42 5.92 9.81 -12.34
C ASN A 42 4.96 10.22 -11.21
N HIS A 43 3.88 10.93 -11.53
CA HIS A 43 2.87 11.38 -10.56
C HIS A 43 1.55 10.61 -10.68
N THR A 44 1.49 9.63 -11.57
CA THR A 44 0.33 8.75 -11.67
C THR A 44 0.55 7.55 -10.73
N ALA A 45 -0.17 7.53 -9.63
CA ALA A 45 -0.22 6.36 -8.77
C ALA A 45 -1.08 5.29 -9.46
N VAL A 46 -0.48 4.14 -9.75
CA VAL A 46 -1.18 2.99 -10.32
C VAL A 46 -1.45 2.02 -9.18
N TYR A 47 -2.70 1.90 -8.80
CA TYR A 47 -3.14 0.96 -7.76
C TYR A 47 -3.70 -0.31 -8.42
N TYR A 48 -3.18 -1.45 -8.00
CA TYR A 48 -3.69 -2.75 -8.40
C TYR A 48 -4.55 -3.31 -7.25
N ASN A 49 -5.85 -3.18 -7.38
CA ASN A 49 -6.78 -3.83 -6.46
C ASN A 49 -7.18 -5.19 -7.04
N LEU A 50 -6.43 -6.22 -6.70
CA LEU A 50 -6.68 -7.58 -7.18
C LEU A 50 -8.02 -8.14 -6.67
N ASP A 51 -8.48 -7.72 -5.50
CA ASP A 51 -9.70 -8.20 -4.88
C ASP A 51 -10.95 -7.83 -5.70
N GLU A 52 -10.93 -6.69 -6.38
CA GLU A 52 -12.04 -6.27 -7.25
C GLU A 52 -12.18 -7.09 -8.53
N THR A 53 -11.12 -7.80 -8.94
CA THR A 53 -11.11 -8.65 -10.13
C THR A 53 -11.51 -10.09 -9.83
N LEU A 54 -11.56 -10.48 -8.56
CA LEU A 54 -11.93 -11.83 -8.14
C LEU A 54 -13.46 -12.05 -8.17
N PRO A 55 -13.91 -13.29 -8.41
CA PRO A 55 -15.33 -13.63 -8.33
C PRO A 55 -15.88 -13.33 -6.93
N LYS A 56 -17.04 -12.65 -6.88
CA LYS A 56 -17.68 -12.22 -5.62
C LYS A 56 -18.24 -13.36 -4.78
N ASP A 57 -18.36 -14.54 -5.34
CA ASP A 57 -18.85 -15.76 -4.70
C ASP A 57 -17.75 -16.54 -3.97
N LEU A 58 -16.51 -16.10 -4.04
CA LEU A 58 -15.42 -16.71 -3.28
C LEU A 58 -15.63 -16.53 -1.77
N PRO A 59 -15.48 -17.61 -0.97
CA PRO A 59 -15.65 -17.53 0.48
C PRO A 59 -14.78 -16.46 1.16
N SER A 60 -13.56 -16.24 0.65
CA SER A 60 -12.64 -15.20 1.14
C SER A 60 -13.17 -13.78 0.86
N ILE A 61 -13.76 -13.55 -0.31
CA ILE A 61 -14.34 -12.25 -0.66
C ILE A 61 -15.58 -11.97 0.20
N ILE A 62 -16.45 -12.98 0.35
CA ILE A 62 -17.63 -12.87 1.22
C ILE A 62 -17.22 -12.60 2.67
N ALA A 63 -16.16 -13.25 3.16
CA ALA A 63 -15.65 -13.02 4.52
C ALA A 63 -15.10 -11.60 4.67
N ASN A 64 -14.35 -11.10 3.70
CA ASN A 64 -13.82 -9.74 3.71
C ASN A 64 -14.95 -8.69 3.66
N GLU A 65 -15.99 -8.91 2.85
CA GLU A 65 -17.15 -8.02 2.82
C GLU A 65 -17.86 -7.96 4.18
N LYS A 66 -18.04 -9.11 4.85
CA LYS A 66 -18.62 -9.16 6.20
C LYS A 66 -17.75 -8.46 7.24
N LEU A 67 -16.42 -8.65 7.20
CA LEU A 67 -15.52 -7.92 8.09
C LEU A 67 -15.62 -6.41 7.90
N LYS A 68 -15.81 -5.98 6.65
CA LYS A 68 -15.99 -4.58 6.32
C LYS A 68 -17.34 -4.04 6.79
N GLU A 69 -18.43 -4.77 6.54
CA GLU A 69 -19.80 -4.34 6.86
C GLU A 69 -20.08 -4.38 8.37
N ASP A 70 -19.68 -5.49 9.04
CA ASP A 70 -20.03 -5.74 10.43
C ASP A 70 -19.04 -5.10 11.42
N TYR A 71 -17.75 -4.94 11.01
CA TYR A 71 -16.65 -4.51 11.89
C TYR A 71 -15.92 -3.25 11.40
N ASP A 72 -16.33 -2.69 10.25
CA ASP A 72 -15.68 -1.52 9.63
C ASP A 72 -14.17 -1.75 9.37
N MET A 73 -13.80 -3.01 9.09
CA MET A 73 -12.43 -3.44 8.85
C MET A 73 -12.16 -3.50 7.35
N ASN A 74 -11.56 -2.44 6.79
CA ASN A 74 -11.19 -2.41 5.37
C ASN A 74 -9.77 -2.89 5.12
N THR A 75 -8.83 -2.48 5.98
CA THR A 75 -7.41 -2.83 5.86
C THR A 75 -6.82 -3.06 7.24
N THR A 76 -6.05 -4.12 7.40
CA THR A 76 -5.33 -4.38 8.65
C THR A 76 -3.83 -4.34 8.38
N HIS A 77 -3.15 -3.37 8.96
CA HIS A 77 -1.70 -3.28 8.94
C HIS A 77 -1.10 -4.15 10.04
N MET A 78 -0.08 -4.90 9.68
CA MET A 78 0.73 -5.68 10.62
C MET A 78 2.04 -4.94 10.86
N ILE A 79 2.39 -4.72 12.12
CA ILE A 79 3.60 -4.01 12.51
C ILE A 79 4.45 -4.93 13.37
N LEU A 80 5.67 -5.17 12.94
CA LEU A 80 6.66 -5.92 13.70
C LEU A 80 7.58 -4.93 14.42
N VAL A 81 7.63 -5.05 15.73
CA VAL A 81 8.46 -4.26 16.63
C VAL A 81 9.45 -5.18 17.32
N ASP A 82 10.67 -4.74 17.54
CA ASP A 82 11.67 -5.50 18.27
C ASP A 82 11.17 -5.81 19.70
N SER A 83 11.33 -7.06 20.15
CA SER A 83 10.84 -7.49 21.46
C SER A 83 11.59 -6.85 22.64
N SER A 84 12.74 -6.19 22.39
CA SER A 84 13.47 -5.41 23.40
C SER A 84 12.82 -4.06 23.71
N VAL A 85 11.91 -3.57 22.86
CA VAL A 85 11.15 -2.34 23.13
C VAL A 85 10.24 -2.58 24.34
N SER A 86 10.32 -1.67 25.32
CA SER A 86 9.55 -1.83 26.57
C SER A 86 8.04 -1.80 26.33
N SER A 87 7.28 -2.56 27.12
CA SER A 87 5.82 -2.57 27.10
C SER A 87 5.22 -1.16 27.28
N THR A 88 5.89 -0.31 28.05
CA THR A 88 5.49 1.08 28.25
C THR A 88 5.58 1.89 26.96
N ASP A 89 6.66 1.72 26.19
CA ASP A 89 6.87 2.44 24.94
C ASP A 89 5.99 1.88 23.81
N VAL A 90 5.77 0.56 23.79
CA VAL A 90 4.80 -0.09 22.89
C VAL A 90 3.39 0.48 23.14
N ASN A 91 2.97 0.59 24.39
CA ASN A 91 1.67 1.16 24.74
C ASN A 91 1.55 2.65 24.36
N LYS A 92 2.63 3.43 24.47
CA LYS A 92 2.63 4.82 23.98
C LYS A 92 2.52 4.86 22.46
N MET A 93 3.29 4.02 21.76
CA MET A 93 3.27 3.88 20.31
C MET A 93 1.87 3.53 19.81
N ILE A 94 1.22 2.52 20.40
CA ILE A 94 -0.17 2.13 20.08
C ILE A 94 -1.13 3.31 20.26
N LYS A 95 -1.03 4.04 21.38
CA LYS A 95 -1.88 5.22 21.62
C LYS A 95 -1.62 6.39 20.66
N GLU A 96 -0.40 6.52 20.12
CA GLU A 96 -0.11 7.49 19.06
C GLU A 96 -0.65 7.01 17.72
N MET A 97 -0.54 5.72 17.41
CA MET A 97 -1.08 5.12 16.17
C MET A 97 -2.61 5.17 16.13
N ASP A 98 -3.27 4.96 17.26
CA ASP A 98 -4.73 5.02 17.40
C ASP A 98 -5.30 6.42 17.10
N LYS A 99 -4.47 7.47 17.15
CA LYS A 99 -4.84 8.84 16.81
C LYS A 99 -4.60 9.23 15.35
N VAL A 100 -4.01 8.34 14.57
CA VAL A 100 -3.77 8.59 13.15
C VAL A 100 -5.10 8.54 12.41
N ASP A 101 -5.27 9.47 11.49
CA ASP A 101 -6.50 9.59 10.70
C ASP A 101 -6.84 8.28 9.98
N GLY A 102 -8.10 7.87 10.06
CA GLY A 102 -8.59 6.62 9.49
C GLY A 102 -8.22 5.35 10.25
N VAL A 103 -7.48 5.42 11.37
CA VAL A 103 -7.27 4.27 12.25
C VAL A 103 -8.49 4.08 13.14
N LYS A 104 -9.05 2.89 13.13
CA LYS A 104 -10.19 2.51 13.99
C LYS A 104 -9.74 1.99 15.35
N TRP A 105 -8.70 1.19 15.35
CA TRP A 105 -8.06 0.67 16.54
C TRP A 105 -6.64 0.19 16.24
N ALA A 106 -5.81 0.23 17.25
CA ALA A 106 -4.47 -0.34 17.24
C ALA A 106 -4.31 -1.26 18.45
N LEU A 107 -3.84 -2.49 18.23
CA LEU A 107 -3.74 -3.54 19.25
C LEU A 107 -2.36 -4.17 19.26
N GLY A 108 -1.89 -4.49 20.45
CA GLY A 108 -0.72 -5.33 20.70
C GLY A 108 -0.96 -6.19 21.93
N LEU A 109 -0.07 -7.12 22.25
CA LEU A 109 -0.22 -8.00 23.38
C LEU A 109 -0.50 -7.23 24.68
N ASP A 110 0.33 -6.23 24.96
CA ASP A 110 0.24 -5.44 26.19
C ASP A 110 -1.02 -4.55 26.25
N SER A 111 -1.60 -4.18 25.11
CA SER A 111 -2.85 -3.42 25.07
C SER A 111 -4.09 -4.29 25.27
N LEU A 112 -4.05 -5.53 24.83
CA LEU A 112 -5.14 -6.50 25.01
C LEU A 112 -5.30 -6.90 26.47
N VAL A 113 -4.19 -7.02 27.17
CA VAL A 113 -4.17 -7.53 28.55
C VAL A 113 -4.30 -6.41 29.58
N GLY A 114 -3.90 -5.18 29.19
CA GLY A 114 -3.86 -4.03 30.08
C GLY A 114 -2.69 -4.10 31.07
N PRO A 115 -2.31 -2.94 31.66
CA PRO A 115 -1.12 -2.85 32.52
C PRO A 115 -1.26 -3.56 33.87
N SER A 116 -2.44 -4.03 34.22
CA SER A 116 -2.74 -4.66 35.51
C SER A 116 -2.74 -6.18 35.50
N VAL A 117 -2.61 -6.81 34.31
CA VAL A 117 -2.61 -8.27 34.21
C VAL A 117 -1.16 -8.75 34.06
N PRO A 118 -0.66 -9.59 34.98
CA PRO A 118 0.65 -10.19 34.83
C PRO A 118 0.72 -11.03 33.55
N SER A 119 1.86 -10.95 32.85
CA SER A 119 2.10 -11.72 31.62
C SER A 119 1.88 -13.22 31.78
N ASP A 120 2.07 -13.74 33.00
CA ASP A 120 1.91 -15.16 33.33
C ASP A 120 0.43 -15.61 33.32
N MET A 121 -0.51 -14.68 33.31
CA MET A 121 -1.96 -14.98 33.20
C MET A 121 -2.46 -15.06 31.78
N ILE A 122 -1.63 -14.69 30.80
CA ILE A 122 -1.99 -14.75 29.39
C ILE A 122 -1.78 -16.19 28.91
N PRO A 123 -2.79 -16.80 28.26
CA PRO A 123 -2.59 -18.13 27.67
C PRO A 123 -1.39 -18.10 26.70
N GLU A 124 -0.50 -19.07 26.85
CA GLU A 124 0.72 -19.17 26.04
C GLU A 124 0.43 -19.20 24.53
N SER A 125 -0.73 -19.75 24.15
CA SER A 125 -1.22 -19.75 22.77
C SER A 125 -1.45 -18.35 22.20
N VAL A 126 -1.86 -17.38 23.03
CA VAL A 126 -2.08 -16.00 22.62
C VAL A 126 -0.78 -15.20 22.64
N SER A 127 0.00 -15.36 23.71
CA SER A 127 1.28 -14.67 23.85
C SER A 127 2.26 -15.05 22.74
N SER A 128 2.36 -16.34 22.40
CA SER A 128 3.24 -16.84 21.36
C SER A 128 2.85 -16.41 19.94
N MET A 129 1.57 -16.10 19.70
CA MET A 129 1.12 -15.55 18.41
C MET A 129 1.52 -14.08 18.21
N LEU A 130 1.53 -13.31 19.30
CA LEU A 130 1.75 -11.87 19.23
C LEU A 130 3.16 -11.44 19.67
N LYS A 131 3.92 -12.31 20.33
CA LYS A 131 5.27 -12.00 20.78
C LYS A 131 6.14 -13.25 20.77
N ASN A 132 7.34 -13.11 20.24
CA ASN A 132 8.41 -14.10 20.34
C ASN A 132 9.70 -13.44 20.84
N ASP A 133 10.80 -14.20 20.92
CA ASP A 133 12.09 -13.71 21.44
C ASP A 133 12.64 -12.53 20.65
N LYS A 134 12.25 -12.36 19.39
CA LYS A 134 12.81 -11.36 18.49
C LYS A 134 11.85 -10.22 18.17
N TYR A 135 10.58 -10.51 17.99
CA TYR A 135 9.57 -9.54 17.57
C TYR A 135 8.28 -9.64 18.36
N GLN A 136 7.60 -8.53 18.44
CA GLN A 136 6.20 -8.43 18.87
C GLN A 136 5.37 -7.85 17.73
N LEU A 137 4.18 -8.42 17.53
CA LEU A 137 3.25 -8.08 16.49
C LEU A 137 2.20 -7.09 17.00
N LEU A 138 2.05 -5.98 16.31
CA LEU A 138 0.94 -5.05 16.50
C LEU A 138 0.03 -5.12 15.28
N LEU A 139 -1.26 -4.98 15.52
CA LEU A 139 -2.30 -4.92 14.50
C LEU A 139 -2.93 -3.54 14.53
N VAL A 140 -3.00 -2.88 13.38
CA VAL A 140 -3.65 -1.58 13.22
C VAL A 140 -4.70 -1.69 12.14
N ASN A 141 -5.96 -1.49 12.53
CA ASN A 141 -7.07 -1.53 11.59
C ASN A 141 -7.38 -0.15 11.04
N SER A 142 -7.60 -0.07 9.74
CA SER A 142 -7.91 1.12 8.98
C SER A 142 -9.31 1.05 8.36
N GLU A 143 -10.01 2.18 8.35
CA GLU A 143 -11.24 2.36 7.57
C GLU A 143 -10.95 2.60 6.09
N TYR A 144 -9.71 2.92 5.73
CA TYR A 144 -9.33 3.18 4.36
C TYR A 144 -9.17 1.88 3.57
N LYS A 145 -9.57 1.92 2.30
CA LYS A 145 -9.41 0.79 1.39
C LYS A 145 -7.94 0.61 1.02
N VAL A 146 -7.56 -0.64 0.80
CA VAL A 146 -6.28 -1.00 0.19
C VAL A 146 -6.11 -0.25 -1.14
N ALA A 147 -4.86 0.10 -1.47
CA ALA A 147 -4.53 0.77 -2.72
C ALA A 147 -5.26 2.11 -2.92
N SER A 148 -5.25 2.98 -1.90
CA SER A 148 -5.76 4.34 -1.95
C SER A 148 -4.72 5.37 -1.49
N ASP A 149 -4.91 6.64 -1.86
CA ASP A 149 -4.00 7.71 -1.41
C ASP A 149 -4.07 7.92 0.11
N GLU A 150 -5.26 7.73 0.69
CA GLU A 150 -5.50 7.84 2.13
C GLU A 150 -4.73 6.77 2.90
N VAL A 151 -4.80 5.50 2.47
CA VAL A 151 -4.05 4.42 3.13
C VAL A 151 -2.55 4.62 3.01
N ASN A 152 -2.06 5.14 1.88
CA ASN A 152 -0.64 5.44 1.70
C ASN A 152 -0.16 6.60 2.59
N ALA A 153 -0.99 7.63 2.78
CA ALA A 153 -0.70 8.71 3.71
C ALA A 153 -0.69 8.19 5.16
N GLN A 154 -1.64 7.32 5.49
CA GLN A 154 -1.73 6.66 6.79
C GLN A 154 -0.50 5.78 7.07
N ILE A 155 -0.07 4.94 6.10
CA ILE A 155 1.14 4.12 6.20
C ILE A 155 2.37 4.98 6.49
N LYS A 156 2.52 6.14 5.84
CA LYS A 156 3.63 7.08 6.10
C LYS A 156 3.58 7.63 7.52
N ALA A 157 2.38 7.96 8.02
CA ALA A 157 2.20 8.46 9.39
C ALA A 157 2.50 7.37 10.42
N LEU A 158 2.00 6.14 10.21
CA LEU A 158 2.27 4.98 11.06
C LEU A 158 3.77 4.64 11.10
N ASN A 159 4.43 4.63 9.95
CA ASN A 159 5.88 4.40 9.86
C ASN A 159 6.69 5.47 10.62
N LYS A 160 6.27 6.73 10.56
CA LYS A 160 6.92 7.81 11.30
C LYS A 160 6.82 7.59 12.82
N ILE A 161 5.66 7.13 13.29
CA ILE A 161 5.46 6.80 14.71
C ILE A 161 6.29 5.58 15.07
N LEU A 162 6.25 4.51 14.26
CA LEU A 162 7.02 3.29 14.48
C LEU A 162 8.51 3.60 14.64
N HIS A 163 9.11 4.33 13.68
CA HIS A 163 10.55 4.64 13.72
C HIS A 163 10.97 5.63 14.80
N LYS A 164 10.03 6.28 15.48
CA LYS A 164 10.30 7.09 16.68
C LYS A 164 10.65 6.19 17.87
N TYR A 165 10.06 5.00 17.95
CA TYR A 165 10.24 4.04 19.06
C TYR A 165 11.16 2.88 18.69
N ASP A 166 11.07 2.39 17.45
CA ASP A 166 11.91 1.31 16.93
C ASP A 166 12.35 1.62 15.49
N LYS A 167 13.65 1.90 15.33
CA LYS A 167 14.24 2.19 14.01
C LYS A 167 14.31 0.96 13.09
N THR A 168 14.22 -0.22 13.66
CA THR A 168 14.28 -1.51 12.96
C THR A 168 12.91 -2.10 12.73
N GLY A 169 11.89 -1.49 13.30
CA GLY A 169 10.50 -1.92 13.16
C GLY A 169 10.05 -1.92 11.69
N MET A 170 9.17 -2.84 11.36
CA MET A 170 8.68 -3.06 10.00
C MET A 170 7.16 -2.97 9.98
N LEU A 171 6.62 -2.20 9.05
CA LEU A 171 5.19 -2.15 8.78
C LEU A 171 4.91 -2.98 7.51
N ILE A 172 4.00 -3.92 7.61
CA ILE A 172 3.55 -4.80 6.54
C ILE A 172 2.06 -4.53 6.35
N GLY A 173 1.70 -4.11 5.17
CA GLY A 173 0.31 -3.81 4.82
C GLY A 173 0.29 -2.87 3.62
N GLU A 174 -0.03 -3.40 2.50
CA GLU A 174 -0.51 -2.68 1.31
C GLU A 174 -1.96 -3.06 1.07
#